data_e7ba845dcc2b2fc8799070afe7cb111a
#
_entry.id   e7ba845dcc2b2fc8799070afe7cb111a
#
_cell.length_a   1.000
_cell.length_b   1.000
_cell.length_c   1.000
_cell.angle_alpha   90.00
_cell.angle_beta   90.00
_cell.angle_gamma   90.00
#
_symmetry.space_group_name_H-M   'P 1'
#
loop_
_entity.id
_entity.type
_entity.pdbx_description
1 polymer ?
#
loop_
_entity_poly.entity_id
_entity_poly.type
_entity_poly.pdbx_seq_one_letter_code
_entity_poly.pdbx_strand_id
1 'polypeptide(L)'
;MNFQNFEAQISLRDKVNREKYIGSDDNWEKAEQAIIEACEEKGLPAKIEYGEAAFYGPKLDFMVKDAIGRRWQLGTIQVDYNLPERFELEYMGSDNQKHRPVMIHRAPFGSMERFVAVLIEHTAGKFPLWLTPEQVVILPISEKFNDYAEQVKMYLKTHEIRAIVDDRNEKIGRKIRDNEMKRIPYMLIVGEKEAENGEVSVLSLIHISEP
;
A
#
# COMPACT_ATOMS: atom_id res chain seq x y z
N MET A 1 4.02 6.19 -0.05
CA MET A 1 4.57 5.40 -1.18
C MET A 1 4.56 6.28 -2.44
N ASN A 2 5.46 7.03 -2.72
CA ASN A 2 5.47 8.12 -3.71
C ASN A 2 5.45 7.59 -5.18
N PHE A 3 4.34 6.99 -5.62
CA PHE A 3 4.16 6.60 -7.02
C PHE A 3 4.03 7.85 -7.88
N GLN A 4 5.08 8.21 -8.59
CA GLN A 4 5.08 9.37 -9.50
C GLN A 4 4.51 9.03 -10.88
N ASN A 5 4.49 7.76 -11.27
CA ASN A 5 4.06 7.29 -12.58
C ASN A 5 2.64 6.71 -12.51
N PHE A 6 1.67 7.52 -12.11
CA PHE A 6 0.27 7.12 -12.17
C PHE A 6 -0.52 7.96 -13.18
N GLU A 7 -1.53 7.34 -13.77
CA GLU A 7 -2.50 7.97 -14.65
C GLU A 7 -3.89 7.80 -14.04
N ALA A 8 -4.67 8.87 -13.97
CA ALA A 8 -6.07 8.80 -13.59
C ALA A 8 -6.93 8.53 -14.84
N GLN A 9 -7.90 7.63 -14.71
CA GLN A 9 -8.84 7.28 -15.77
C GLN A 9 -10.26 7.34 -15.24
N ILE A 10 -11.10 8.17 -15.87
CA ILE A 10 -12.54 8.21 -15.61
C ILE A 10 -13.20 7.22 -16.56
N SER A 11 -13.78 6.17 -15.98
CA SER A 11 -14.46 5.10 -16.69
C SER A 11 -15.97 5.34 -16.66
N LEU A 12 -16.52 5.75 -17.80
CA LEU A 12 -17.93 6.07 -17.98
C LEU A 12 -18.68 4.91 -18.66
N ARG A 13 -20.01 4.95 -18.61
CA ARG A 13 -20.84 3.98 -19.32
C ARG A 13 -20.64 4.05 -20.84
N ASP A 14 -20.98 2.97 -21.51
CA ASP A 14 -20.97 2.92 -22.98
C ASP A 14 -22.05 3.87 -23.53
N LYS A 15 -21.71 4.60 -24.61
CA LYS A 15 -22.63 5.56 -25.23
C LYS A 15 -23.77 4.88 -25.99
N VAL A 16 -23.53 3.67 -26.47
CA VAL A 16 -24.44 2.94 -27.38
C VAL A 16 -25.04 1.73 -26.66
N ASN A 17 -24.20 0.85 -26.09
CA ASN A 17 -24.66 -0.36 -25.43
C ASN A 17 -24.86 -0.13 -23.96
N ARG A 18 -26.12 0.11 -23.55
CA ARG A 18 -26.49 0.42 -22.15
C ARG A 18 -27.10 -0.75 -21.40
N GLU A 19 -27.32 -1.90 -22.03
CA GLU A 19 -28.03 -3.06 -21.45
C GLU A 19 -27.39 -3.61 -20.18
N LYS A 20 -26.06 -3.51 -20.04
CA LYS A 20 -25.34 -3.99 -18.87
C LYS A 20 -25.42 -3.08 -17.64
N TYR A 21 -25.95 -1.85 -17.79
CA TYR A 21 -25.97 -0.86 -16.73
C TYR A 21 -27.33 -0.79 -16.06
N ILE A 22 -27.37 -0.81 -14.73
CA ILE A 22 -28.59 -0.73 -13.94
C ILE A 22 -28.94 0.72 -13.57
N GLY A 23 -30.19 1.00 -13.25
CA GLY A 23 -30.67 2.28 -12.79
C GLY A 23 -31.14 3.22 -13.89
N SER A 24 -31.49 4.45 -13.50
CA SER A 24 -31.99 5.48 -14.41
C SER A 24 -30.87 6.26 -15.08
N ASP A 25 -31.16 6.81 -16.25
CA ASP A 25 -30.23 7.71 -16.95
C ASP A 25 -29.87 8.93 -16.09
N ASP A 26 -30.82 9.49 -15.35
CA ASP A 26 -30.62 10.63 -14.45
C ASP A 26 -29.58 10.34 -13.36
N ASN A 27 -29.64 9.13 -12.75
CA ASN A 27 -28.66 8.72 -11.74
C ASN A 27 -27.25 8.58 -12.36
N TRP A 28 -27.17 8.06 -13.57
CA TRP A 28 -25.91 7.94 -14.30
C TRP A 28 -25.33 9.31 -14.66
N GLU A 29 -26.11 10.23 -15.19
CA GLU A 29 -25.66 11.57 -15.52
C GLU A 29 -25.13 12.32 -14.30
N LYS A 30 -25.83 12.25 -13.18
CA LYS A 30 -25.38 12.82 -11.90
C LYS A 30 -24.06 12.21 -11.43
N ALA A 31 -23.93 10.89 -11.48
CA ALA A 31 -22.72 10.19 -11.03
C ALA A 31 -21.53 10.47 -11.94
N GLU A 32 -21.71 10.46 -13.26
CA GLU A 32 -20.67 10.75 -14.25
C GLU A 32 -20.19 12.19 -14.12
N GLN A 33 -21.13 13.14 -13.99
CA GLN A 33 -20.79 14.54 -13.80
C GLN A 33 -20.04 14.77 -12.47
N ALA A 34 -20.49 14.17 -11.38
CA ALA A 34 -19.83 14.31 -10.08
C ALA A 34 -18.38 13.83 -10.07
N ILE A 35 -18.06 12.73 -10.76
CA ILE A 35 -16.67 12.25 -10.87
C ILE A 35 -15.82 13.21 -11.71
N ILE A 36 -16.35 13.72 -12.82
CA ILE A 36 -15.64 14.67 -13.70
C ILE A 36 -15.33 15.94 -12.91
N GLU A 37 -16.33 16.56 -12.30
CA GLU A 37 -16.19 17.78 -11.49
C GLU A 37 -15.21 17.61 -10.34
N ALA A 38 -15.25 16.45 -9.63
CA ALA A 38 -14.31 16.17 -8.56
C ALA A 38 -12.85 16.08 -9.05
N CYS A 39 -12.61 15.54 -10.24
CA CYS A 39 -11.28 15.51 -10.84
C CYS A 39 -10.80 16.91 -11.24
N GLU A 40 -11.69 17.72 -11.83
CA GLU A 40 -11.39 19.10 -12.22
C GLU A 40 -11.10 19.97 -10.99
N GLU A 41 -11.94 19.92 -9.94
CA GLU A 41 -11.74 20.64 -8.68
C GLU A 41 -10.40 20.32 -8.01
N LYS A 42 -9.98 19.04 -8.08
CA LYS A 42 -8.68 18.59 -7.52
C LYS A 42 -7.50 18.84 -8.46
N GLY A 43 -7.73 19.40 -9.64
CA GLY A 43 -6.68 19.56 -10.64
C GLY A 43 -6.04 18.23 -11.07
N LEU A 44 -6.80 17.14 -11.01
CA LEU A 44 -6.34 15.80 -11.37
C LEU A 44 -6.59 15.55 -12.87
N PRO A 45 -5.55 15.54 -13.72
CA PRO A 45 -5.73 15.23 -15.12
C PRO A 45 -6.13 13.76 -15.28
N ALA A 46 -7.34 13.52 -15.79
CA ALA A 46 -7.86 12.19 -15.98
C ALA A 46 -8.29 11.97 -17.44
N LYS A 47 -7.98 10.78 -17.96
CA LYS A 47 -8.43 10.35 -19.28
C LYS A 47 -9.82 9.75 -19.18
N ILE A 48 -10.74 10.18 -20.06
CA ILE A 48 -12.08 9.61 -20.10
C ILE A 48 -12.10 8.40 -21.04
N GLU A 49 -12.59 7.27 -20.54
CA GLU A 49 -12.81 6.03 -21.28
C GLU A 49 -14.28 5.61 -21.15
N TYR A 50 -14.92 5.35 -22.30
CA TYR A 50 -16.31 4.90 -22.35
C TYR A 50 -16.41 3.38 -22.42
N GLY A 51 -17.43 2.81 -21.79
CA GLY A 51 -17.67 1.39 -21.79
C GLY A 51 -17.00 0.62 -20.64
N GLU A 52 -16.14 1.29 -19.85
CA GLU A 52 -15.33 0.70 -18.78
C GLU A 52 -15.93 0.91 -17.38
N ALA A 53 -17.10 1.58 -17.26
CA ALA A 53 -17.80 1.75 -15.99
C ALA A 53 -18.24 0.40 -15.40
N ALA A 54 -18.38 0.35 -14.08
CA ALA A 54 -19.07 -0.76 -13.42
C ALA A 54 -20.56 -0.76 -13.80
N PHE A 55 -21.23 -1.90 -13.65
CA PHE A 55 -22.64 -1.99 -14.03
C PHE A 55 -23.58 -1.08 -13.20
N TYR A 56 -23.14 -0.63 -12.03
CA TYR A 56 -23.90 0.18 -11.08
C TYR A 56 -23.45 1.64 -11.01
N GLY A 57 -22.31 2.01 -11.58
CA GLY A 57 -21.83 3.39 -11.53
C GLY A 57 -20.50 3.63 -12.24
N PRO A 58 -20.18 4.90 -12.52
CA PRO A 58 -18.90 5.30 -13.09
C PRO A 58 -17.76 5.14 -12.09
N LYS A 59 -16.51 5.07 -12.61
CA LYS A 59 -15.31 4.85 -11.80
C LYS A 59 -14.23 5.89 -12.11
N LEU A 60 -13.47 6.23 -11.09
CA LEU A 60 -12.17 6.86 -11.22
C LEU A 60 -11.11 5.80 -10.86
N ASP A 61 -10.36 5.36 -11.85
CA ASP A 61 -9.32 4.35 -11.71
C ASP A 61 -7.94 4.98 -11.67
N PHE A 62 -7.07 4.49 -10.79
CA PHE A 62 -5.67 4.90 -10.71
C PHE A 62 -4.80 3.80 -11.30
N MET A 63 -4.23 4.10 -12.46
CA MET A 63 -3.37 3.21 -13.23
C MET A 63 -1.91 3.53 -12.94
N VAL A 64 -1.14 2.54 -12.51
CA VAL A 64 0.30 2.67 -12.25
C VAL A 64 1.07 1.86 -13.28
N LYS A 65 2.20 2.39 -13.74
CA LYS A 65 3.12 1.66 -14.63
C LYS A 65 4.18 0.96 -13.81
N ASP A 66 4.43 -0.30 -14.14
CA ASP A 66 5.55 -1.05 -13.60
C ASP A 66 6.88 -0.66 -14.28
N ALA A 67 8.00 -1.27 -13.86
CA ALA A 67 9.34 -0.95 -14.34
C ALA A 67 9.52 -1.20 -15.86
N ILE A 68 8.72 -2.08 -16.46
CA ILE A 68 8.75 -2.36 -17.91
C ILE A 68 7.59 -1.70 -18.67
N GLY A 69 6.86 -0.77 -18.04
CA GLY A 69 5.84 0.05 -18.66
C GLY A 69 4.44 -0.57 -18.77
N ARG A 70 4.19 -1.76 -18.18
CA ARG A 70 2.84 -2.34 -18.12
C ARG A 70 1.95 -1.55 -17.18
N ARG A 71 0.70 -1.32 -17.59
CA ARG A 71 -0.29 -0.59 -16.78
C ARG A 71 -1.04 -1.55 -15.85
N TRP A 72 -1.12 -1.16 -14.58
CA TRP A 72 -1.84 -1.88 -13.55
C TRP A 72 -2.85 -0.97 -12.86
N GLN A 73 -4.12 -1.35 -12.87
CA GLN A 73 -5.13 -0.70 -12.05
C GLN A 73 -4.90 -1.08 -10.59
N LEU A 74 -4.60 -0.10 -9.75
CA LEU A 74 -4.43 -0.27 -8.30
C LEU A 74 -5.65 0.26 -7.55
N GLY A 75 -5.84 1.58 -7.52
CA GLY A 75 -6.95 2.16 -6.79
C GLY A 75 -8.17 2.41 -7.66
N THR A 76 -9.34 2.44 -7.04
CA THR A 76 -10.58 2.87 -7.68
C THR A 76 -11.48 3.60 -6.70
N ILE A 77 -12.23 4.57 -7.21
CA ILE A 77 -13.33 5.25 -6.52
C ILE A 77 -14.54 5.16 -7.46
N GLN A 78 -15.70 4.79 -6.90
CA GLN A 78 -16.94 4.64 -7.68
C GLN A 78 -18.06 5.42 -7.02
N VAL A 79 -18.83 6.14 -7.80
CA VAL A 79 -20.02 6.86 -7.33
C VAL A 79 -21.25 6.07 -7.75
N ASP A 80 -22.11 5.79 -6.79
CA ASP A 80 -23.22 4.88 -6.94
C ASP A 80 -24.49 5.47 -6.34
N TYR A 81 -25.41 5.84 -7.20
CA TYR A 81 -26.77 6.25 -6.86
C TYR A 81 -27.79 5.10 -6.96
N ASN A 82 -27.41 4.00 -7.59
CA ASN A 82 -28.33 2.92 -7.96
C ASN A 82 -28.54 1.90 -6.85
N LEU A 83 -27.46 1.45 -6.20
CA LEU A 83 -27.57 0.48 -5.10
C LEU A 83 -28.29 1.04 -3.88
N PRO A 84 -28.04 2.30 -3.45
CA PRO A 84 -28.85 2.91 -2.39
C PRO A 84 -30.35 2.94 -2.69
N GLU A 85 -30.76 3.19 -3.92
CA GLU A 85 -32.15 3.13 -4.34
C GLU A 85 -32.67 1.69 -4.29
N ARG A 86 -31.92 0.74 -4.84
CA ARG A 86 -32.30 -0.68 -4.90
C ARG A 86 -32.41 -1.34 -3.53
N PHE A 87 -31.59 -0.90 -2.56
CA PHE A 87 -31.66 -1.36 -1.17
C PHE A 87 -32.57 -0.52 -0.28
N GLU A 88 -33.29 0.46 -0.86
CA GLU A 88 -34.21 1.36 -0.15
C GLU A 88 -33.54 2.06 1.05
N LEU A 89 -32.24 2.40 0.92
CA LEU A 89 -31.50 3.08 1.98
C LEU A 89 -32.03 4.51 2.14
N GLU A 90 -32.21 4.93 3.39
CA GLU A 90 -32.69 6.28 3.72
C GLU A 90 -31.93 6.82 4.94
N TYR A 91 -31.76 8.13 5.00
CA TYR A 91 -31.30 8.85 6.18
C TYR A 91 -32.17 10.05 6.47
N MET A 92 -32.21 10.50 7.73
CA MET A 92 -32.92 11.72 8.13
C MET A 92 -32.01 12.93 7.90
N GLY A 93 -32.44 13.83 7.03
CA GLY A 93 -31.71 15.06 6.75
C GLY A 93 -31.87 16.11 7.85
N SER A 94 -31.12 17.22 7.76
CA SER A 94 -31.24 18.37 8.67
C SER A 94 -32.58 19.10 8.56
N ASP A 95 -33.28 18.89 7.47
CA ASP A 95 -34.65 19.36 7.21
C ASP A 95 -35.73 18.45 7.82
N ASN A 96 -35.34 17.45 8.58
CA ASN A 96 -36.22 16.44 9.17
C ASN A 96 -37.02 15.63 8.15
N GLN A 97 -36.50 15.51 6.91
CA GLN A 97 -37.07 14.68 5.85
C GLN A 97 -36.16 13.48 5.57
N LYS A 98 -36.77 12.42 5.00
CA LYS A 98 -36.03 11.25 4.55
C LYS A 98 -35.39 11.53 3.19
N HIS A 99 -34.10 11.24 3.10
CA HIS A 99 -33.30 11.36 1.88
C HIS A 99 -32.65 10.06 1.49
N ARG A 100 -32.41 9.87 0.18
CA ARG A 100 -31.62 8.77 -0.35
C ARG A 100 -30.12 9.11 -0.25
N PRO A 101 -29.29 8.28 0.38
CA PRO A 101 -27.84 8.49 0.39
C PRO A 101 -27.23 8.22 -0.98
N VAL A 102 -26.02 8.75 -1.18
CA VAL A 102 -25.11 8.35 -2.26
C VAL A 102 -24.08 7.38 -1.67
N MET A 103 -23.81 6.30 -2.37
CA MET A 103 -22.77 5.36 -1.96
C MET A 103 -21.49 5.65 -2.73
N ILE A 104 -20.37 5.72 -1.99
CA ILE A 104 -19.04 5.86 -2.58
C ILE A 104 -18.25 4.61 -2.23
N HIS A 105 -17.95 3.79 -3.24
CA HIS A 105 -17.09 2.65 -3.10
C HIS A 105 -15.63 3.10 -3.27
N ARG A 106 -14.75 2.71 -2.36
CA ARG A 106 -13.34 3.06 -2.39
C ARG A 106 -12.48 1.85 -2.15
N ALA A 107 -11.68 1.48 -3.13
CA ALA A 107 -10.67 0.44 -3.04
C ALA A 107 -9.27 1.07 -3.30
N PRO A 108 -8.55 1.54 -2.26
CA PRO A 108 -7.30 2.29 -2.45
C PRO A 108 -6.16 1.44 -3.03
N PHE A 109 -6.18 0.13 -2.82
CA PHE A 109 -5.13 -0.79 -3.27
C PHE A 109 -5.57 -1.71 -4.42
N GLY A 110 -6.87 -1.80 -4.71
CA GLY A 110 -7.42 -2.80 -5.62
C GLY A 110 -7.17 -4.22 -5.10
N SER A 111 -6.56 -5.09 -5.90
CA SER A 111 -6.06 -6.39 -5.43
C SER A 111 -4.80 -6.20 -4.59
N MET A 112 -4.79 -6.75 -3.38
CA MET A 112 -3.64 -6.65 -2.48
C MET A 112 -2.39 -7.33 -3.07
N GLU A 113 -2.55 -8.46 -3.74
CA GLU A 113 -1.47 -9.19 -4.38
C GLU A 113 -0.81 -8.37 -5.50
N ARG A 114 -1.64 -7.74 -6.35
CA ARG A 114 -1.16 -6.85 -7.41
C ARG A 114 -0.46 -5.64 -6.85
N PHE A 115 -1.04 -5.02 -5.82
CA PHE A 115 -0.46 -3.87 -5.15
C PHE A 115 0.91 -4.19 -4.55
N VAL A 116 1.03 -5.32 -3.82
CA VAL A 116 2.29 -5.77 -3.22
C VAL A 116 3.33 -6.06 -4.29
N ALA A 117 2.96 -6.72 -5.40
CA ALA A 117 3.86 -6.99 -6.51
C ALA A 117 4.44 -5.69 -7.12
N VAL A 118 3.57 -4.72 -7.42
CA VAL A 118 3.98 -3.41 -7.95
C VAL A 118 4.82 -2.64 -6.94
N LEU A 119 4.50 -2.73 -5.65
CA LEU A 119 5.26 -2.08 -4.58
C LEU A 119 6.68 -2.66 -4.44
N ILE A 120 6.83 -3.99 -4.48
CA ILE A 120 8.14 -4.65 -4.44
C ILE A 120 9.00 -4.18 -5.62
N GLU A 121 8.42 -4.13 -6.80
CA GLU A 121 9.11 -3.68 -8.01
C GLU A 121 9.50 -2.19 -7.92
N HIS A 122 8.56 -1.33 -7.50
CA HIS A 122 8.77 0.11 -7.34
C HIS A 122 9.89 0.45 -6.35
N THR A 123 10.00 -0.30 -5.25
CA THR A 123 11.01 -0.08 -4.21
C THR A 123 12.30 -0.89 -4.45
N ALA A 124 12.33 -1.74 -5.48
CA ALA A 124 13.38 -2.74 -5.69
C ALA A 124 13.65 -3.58 -4.43
N GLY A 125 12.60 -3.85 -3.65
CA GLY A 125 12.66 -4.57 -2.37
C GLY A 125 13.21 -3.75 -1.20
N LYS A 126 13.57 -2.48 -1.40
CA LYS A 126 14.00 -1.56 -0.32
C LYS A 126 12.77 -0.85 0.25
N PHE A 127 12.06 -1.52 1.12
CA PHE A 127 10.87 -0.94 1.74
C PHE A 127 11.20 0.14 2.77
N PRO A 128 10.30 1.14 2.96
CA PRO A 128 10.33 1.95 4.17
C PRO A 128 10.30 1.08 5.42
N LEU A 129 10.96 1.50 6.49
CA LEU A 129 11.14 0.68 7.70
C LEU A 129 9.82 0.10 8.24
N TRP A 130 8.75 0.87 8.25
CA TRP A 130 7.44 0.45 8.76
C TRP A 130 6.78 -0.66 7.92
N LEU A 131 7.14 -0.78 6.62
CA LEU A 131 6.65 -1.84 5.72
C LEU A 131 7.58 -3.05 5.68
N THR A 132 8.83 -2.92 6.10
CA THR A 132 9.79 -4.02 6.05
C THR A 132 9.35 -5.16 6.97
N PRO A 133 9.21 -6.41 6.49
CA PRO A 133 8.78 -7.54 7.32
C PRO A 133 9.70 -7.78 8.51
N GLU A 134 11.01 -7.83 8.27
CA GLU A 134 12.07 -7.95 9.26
C GLU A 134 12.85 -6.63 9.31
N GLN A 135 12.59 -5.82 10.34
CA GLN A 135 13.16 -4.47 10.46
C GLN A 135 14.59 -4.49 10.96
N VAL A 136 14.91 -5.46 11.81
CA VAL A 136 16.20 -5.60 12.48
C VAL A 136 16.62 -7.06 12.51
N VAL A 137 17.90 -7.32 12.26
CA VAL A 137 18.51 -8.59 12.58
C VAL A 137 19.63 -8.40 13.61
N ILE A 138 19.63 -9.23 14.64
CA ILE A 138 20.65 -9.24 15.68
C ILE A 138 21.65 -10.33 15.34
N LEU A 139 22.92 -9.97 15.31
CA LEU A 139 24.03 -10.81 14.84
C LEU A 139 25.01 -11.08 16.00
N PRO A 140 24.83 -12.14 16.79
CA PRO A 140 25.81 -12.54 17.77
C PRO A 140 27.09 -13.00 17.06
N ILE A 141 28.27 -12.53 17.54
CA ILE A 141 29.59 -12.89 16.98
C ILE A 141 30.01 -14.31 17.33
N SER A 142 29.42 -14.89 18.38
CA SER A 142 29.56 -16.29 18.77
C SER A 142 28.33 -16.76 19.54
N GLU A 143 28.15 -18.06 19.67
CA GLU A 143 27.04 -18.70 20.41
C GLU A 143 26.95 -18.23 21.86
N LYS A 144 28.06 -17.82 22.48
CA LYS A 144 28.11 -17.31 23.85
C LYS A 144 27.21 -16.09 24.08
N PHE A 145 26.89 -15.33 23.01
CA PHE A 145 26.12 -14.10 23.07
C PHE A 145 24.67 -14.27 22.58
N ASN A 146 24.24 -15.50 22.32
CA ASN A 146 22.88 -15.79 21.87
C ASN A 146 21.82 -15.35 22.93
N ASP A 147 22.09 -15.60 24.21
CA ASP A 147 21.17 -15.18 25.28
C ASP A 147 21.02 -13.66 25.35
N TYR A 148 22.10 -12.92 25.16
CA TYR A 148 22.07 -11.47 25.08
C TYR A 148 21.35 -10.99 23.82
N ALA A 149 21.57 -11.63 22.68
CA ALA A 149 20.86 -11.31 21.45
C ALA A 149 19.33 -11.51 21.59
N GLU A 150 18.87 -12.57 22.27
CA GLU A 150 17.45 -12.78 22.55
C GLU A 150 16.91 -11.74 23.53
N GLN A 151 17.65 -11.29 24.53
CA GLN A 151 17.26 -10.18 25.40
C GLN A 151 17.07 -8.89 24.60
N VAL A 152 18.00 -8.55 23.71
CA VAL A 152 17.87 -7.39 22.81
C VAL A 152 16.64 -7.51 21.93
N LYS A 153 16.36 -8.68 21.34
CA LYS A 153 15.17 -8.94 20.55
C LYS A 153 13.89 -8.74 21.35
N MET A 154 13.85 -9.26 22.58
CA MET A 154 12.69 -9.08 23.48
C MET A 154 12.49 -7.62 23.82
N TYR A 155 13.55 -6.87 24.06
CA TYR A 155 13.48 -5.41 24.29
C TYR A 155 12.90 -4.68 23.07
N LEU A 156 13.39 -4.97 21.87
CA LEU A 156 12.87 -4.38 20.62
C LEU A 156 11.38 -4.72 20.42
N LYS A 157 10.96 -5.93 20.77
CA LYS A 157 9.56 -6.35 20.69
C LYS A 157 8.64 -5.50 21.58
N THR A 158 9.10 -5.05 22.77
CA THR A 158 8.30 -4.15 23.63
C THR A 158 8.05 -2.78 22.97
N HIS A 159 8.85 -2.43 21.95
CA HIS A 159 8.72 -1.21 21.15
C HIS A 159 8.10 -1.49 19.76
N GLU A 160 7.41 -2.63 19.61
CA GLU A 160 6.76 -3.05 18.37
C GLU A 160 7.70 -3.16 17.15
N ILE A 161 9.01 -3.34 17.40
CA ILE A 161 10.00 -3.53 16.35
C ILE A 161 10.11 -5.02 16.01
N ARG A 162 9.96 -5.37 14.73
CA ARG A 162 10.08 -6.74 14.23
C ARG A 162 11.55 -7.10 14.05
N ALA A 163 12.08 -7.87 14.99
CA ALA A 163 13.48 -8.28 15.02
C ALA A 163 13.63 -9.80 14.99
N ILE A 164 14.68 -10.27 14.33
CA ILE A 164 15.11 -11.67 14.33
C ILE A 164 16.54 -11.79 14.85
N VAL A 165 16.93 -12.98 15.33
CA VAL A 165 18.30 -13.30 15.69
C VAL A 165 18.87 -14.27 14.64
N ASP A 166 20.07 -13.98 14.12
CA ASP A 166 20.82 -14.90 13.27
C ASP A 166 21.85 -15.65 14.12
N ASP A 167 21.38 -16.72 14.76
CA ASP A 167 22.15 -17.57 15.68
C ASP A 167 23.01 -18.64 14.98
N ARG A 168 23.05 -18.64 13.64
CA ARG A 168 23.85 -19.61 12.87
C ARG A 168 25.30 -19.56 13.28
N ASN A 169 25.93 -20.73 13.36
CA ASN A 169 27.37 -20.83 13.60
C ASN A 169 28.16 -20.50 12.33
N GLU A 170 28.21 -19.19 11.99
CA GLU A 170 28.86 -18.65 10.80
C GLU A 170 29.69 -17.42 11.17
N LYS A 171 30.69 -17.10 10.34
CA LYS A 171 31.47 -15.87 10.50
C LYS A 171 30.60 -14.63 10.37
N ILE A 172 30.83 -13.62 11.21
CA ILE A 172 30.05 -12.40 11.23
C ILE A 172 29.93 -11.72 9.85
N GLY A 173 31.02 -11.68 9.08
CA GLY A 173 30.98 -11.10 7.72
C GLY A 173 30.05 -11.83 6.76
N ARG A 174 29.88 -13.17 6.94
CA ARG A 174 28.91 -13.94 6.16
C ARG A 174 27.47 -13.65 6.60
N LYS A 175 27.21 -13.60 7.91
CA LYS A 175 25.92 -13.21 8.47
C LYS A 175 25.48 -11.82 7.96
N ILE A 176 26.40 -10.84 7.99
CA ILE A 176 26.15 -9.48 7.48
C ILE A 176 25.74 -9.55 6.01
N ARG A 177 26.56 -10.17 5.15
CA ARG A 177 26.30 -10.26 3.71
C ARG A 177 24.97 -10.96 3.39
N ASP A 178 24.67 -12.08 4.07
CA ASP A 178 23.44 -12.83 3.82
C ASP A 178 22.20 -12.00 4.20
N ASN A 179 22.26 -11.25 5.29
CA ASN A 179 21.15 -10.40 5.74
C ASN A 179 21.04 -9.08 4.94
N GLU A 180 22.17 -8.58 4.42
CA GLU A 180 22.19 -7.49 3.44
C GLU A 180 21.47 -7.88 2.13
N MET A 181 21.70 -9.10 1.64
CA MET A 181 21.00 -9.62 0.47
C MET A 181 19.49 -9.79 0.71
N LYS A 182 19.06 -10.03 1.93
CA LYS A 182 17.64 -10.04 2.34
C LYS A 182 17.03 -8.64 2.46
N ARG A 183 17.82 -7.60 2.29
CA ARG A 183 17.39 -6.19 2.43
C ARG A 183 16.89 -5.82 3.82
N ILE A 184 17.40 -6.48 4.89
CA ILE A 184 17.07 -6.10 6.27
C ILE A 184 17.79 -4.78 6.58
N PRO A 185 17.06 -3.70 6.91
CA PRO A 185 17.62 -2.34 6.94
C PRO A 185 18.59 -2.09 8.09
N TYR A 186 18.42 -2.79 9.22
CA TYR A 186 19.27 -2.62 10.39
C TYR A 186 19.84 -3.97 10.87
N MET A 187 21.13 -3.99 11.17
CA MET A 187 21.82 -5.12 11.76
C MET A 187 22.43 -4.69 13.09
N LEU A 188 22.16 -5.40 14.16
CA LEU A 188 22.72 -5.16 15.48
C LEU A 188 23.75 -6.23 15.79
N ILE A 189 25.02 -5.85 15.84
CA ILE A 189 26.12 -6.77 16.15
C ILE A 189 26.27 -6.77 17.65
N VAL A 190 26.35 -7.95 18.24
CA VAL A 190 26.52 -8.15 19.67
C VAL A 190 27.68 -9.12 19.94
N GLY A 191 28.60 -8.66 20.75
CA GLY A 191 29.78 -9.39 21.23
C GLY A 191 30.00 -9.19 22.71
N GLU A 192 31.21 -9.50 23.21
CA GLU A 192 31.57 -9.41 24.61
C GLU A 192 31.39 -7.95 25.14
N LYS A 193 31.96 -7.00 24.43
CA LYS A 193 31.91 -5.58 24.82
C LYS A 193 30.48 -5.06 24.88
N GLU A 194 29.65 -5.39 23.88
CA GLU A 194 28.27 -4.98 23.84
C GLU A 194 27.45 -5.62 24.98
N ALA A 195 27.68 -6.92 25.24
CA ALA A 195 26.97 -7.63 26.31
C ALA A 195 27.36 -7.12 27.71
N GLU A 196 28.63 -6.78 27.94
CA GLU A 196 29.11 -6.25 29.23
C GLU A 196 28.55 -4.84 29.50
N ASN A 197 28.45 -4.01 28.47
CA ASN A 197 28.01 -2.63 28.59
C ASN A 197 26.47 -2.45 28.45
N GLY A 198 25.75 -3.47 28.06
CA GLY A 198 24.32 -3.36 27.74
C GLY A 198 24.03 -2.56 26.48
N GLU A 199 24.93 -2.63 25.49
CA GLU A 199 24.90 -1.84 24.24
C GLU A 199 24.76 -2.76 23.03
N VAL A 200 24.61 -2.17 21.84
CA VAL A 200 24.64 -2.84 20.53
C VAL A 200 25.41 -2.01 19.52
N SER A 201 26.17 -2.66 18.64
CA SER A 201 26.81 -1.98 17.51
C SER A 201 25.85 -1.99 16.31
N VAL A 202 25.43 -0.81 15.84
CA VAL A 202 24.43 -0.68 14.78
C VAL A 202 25.09 -0.53 13.41
N LEU A 203 24.72 -1.41 12.48
CA LEU A 203 25.01 -1.28 11.06
C LEU A 203 23.71 -1.00 10.31
N SER A 204 23.67 0.12 9.58
CA SER A 204 22.47 0.54 8.80
C SER A 204 22.74 0.44 7.30
N LEU A 205 21.89 -0.24 6.56
CA LEU A 205 21.95 -0.29 5.09
C LEU A 205 21.30 0.94 4.44
N ILE A 206 20.50 1.70 5.17
CA ILE A 206 19.83 2.90 4.65
C ILE A 206 20.83 4.01 4.36
N HIS A 207 21.96 4.04 5.09
CA HIS A 207 23.00 5.06 4.94
C HIS A 207 24.17 4.64 4.03
N ILE A 208 24.19 3.38 3.54
CA ILE A 208 25.28 2.87 2.68
C ILE A 208 24.98 3.07 1.17
N SER A 209 23.77 3.51 0.81
CA SER A 209 23.30 3.52 -0.58
C SER A 209 23.21 4.89 -1.24
N GLU A 210 24.04 5.86 -0.83
CA GLU A 210 24.26 7.06 -1.64
C GLU A 210 25.78 7.21 -1.93
N PRO A 211 26.20 7.06 -3.20
CA PRO A 211 27.50 7.57 -3.62
C PRO A 211 27.46 9.11 -3.76
#